data_9db2509fa5c345188ae053b61ffe8c7a
#
_entry.id   9db2509fa5c345188ae053b61ffe8c7a
#
_cell.length_a   1.000
_cell.length_b   1.000
_cell.length_c   1.000
_cell.angle_alpha   90.00
_cell.angle_beta   90.00
_cell.angle_gamma   90.00
#
_symmetry.space_group_name_H-M   'P 1'
#
loop_
_entity.id
_entity.type
_entity.pdbx_description
1 polymer ?
#
loop_
_entity_poly.entity_id
_entity_poly.type
_entity_poly.pdbx_seq_one_letter_code
_entity_poly.pdbx_strand_id
1 'polypeptide(L)'
;MAEHIRSYYAASANPSPARPALRGDVTADVCIVGAGIAGCSTALHPAERGYRVVVLEGRRVAWGASGRSGGQAIFGFASGQDKLIAQVGPAAAKQMFDVSVEALDLLKARVERHAIDCDLHWGQMHVAIKPRHETELKAWRDELVGQYGYTSLEWLEQAQVRELLDTERYLGGLLDRRSGHLHPLNYTLGLAAAAEAAGAVIHEDSLVTGIEHGATATVRTASGSVRAQHVVLCCNAYLDEAISTRLRARIMPVGTYIVATAPLGEERIRRLMRENLAVTDINWVLDYFRCSADHRLLFGGRVSYSGPNPATTHRATRARMLKVFPQLAD
;
A
#
# COMPACT_ATOMS: atom_id res chain seq x y z
N MET A 1 -6.74 21.81 11.78
CA MET A 1 -6.47 20.89 10.64
C MET A 1 -5.75 19.65 11.19
N ALA A 2 -6.21 18.47 10.80
CA ALA A 2 -5.56 17.23 11.23
C ALA A 2 -4.23 17.05 10.50
N GLU A 3 -3.14 16.87 11.20
CA GLU A 3 -1.82 16.59 10.62
C GLU A 3 -1.62 15.08 10.45
N HIS A 4 -0.67 14.69 9.61
CA HIS A 4 -0.19 13.31 9.55
C HIS A 4 0.43 12.93 10.90
N ILE A 5 0.34 11.66 11.28
CA ILE A 5 1.07 11.17 12.46
C ILE A 5 2.58 11.34 12.25
N ARG A 6 3.31 11.58 13.33
CA ARG A 6 4.77 11.64 13.31
C ARG A 6 5.34 10.29 12.88
N SER A 7 5.86 10.23 11.68
CA SER A 7 6.44 9.04 11.05
C SER A 7 7.54 9.43 10.08
N TYR A 8 8.35 8.46 9.66
CA TYR A 8 9.31 8.63 8.59
C TYR A 8 8.63 9.24 7.35
N TYR A 9 7.53 8.66 6.92
CA TYR A 9 6.83 9.12 5.72
C TYR A 9 6.31 10.55 5.82
N ALA A 10 5.80 10.96 6.97
CA ALA A 10 5.38 12.35 7.17
C ALA A 10 6.55 13.33 7.19
N ALA A 11 7.71 12.91 7.72
CA ALA A 11 8.92 13.75 7.78
C ALA A 11 9.63 13.88 6.41
N SER A 12 9.44 12.93 5.51
CA SER A 12 10.04 12.88 4.18
C SER A 12 9.03 13.09 3.04
N ALA A 13 7.82 13.55 3.39
CA ALA A 13 6.78 13.80 2.40
C ALA A 13 7.11 14.99 1.49
N ASN A 14 6.77 14.85 0.22
CA ASN A 14 6.80 15.95 -0.72
C ASN A 14 5.80 17.05 -0.31
N PRO A 15 6.06 18.31 -0.61
CA PRO A 15 5.11 19.40 -0.38
C PRO A 15 3.76 19.11 -1.03
N SER A 16 2.69 19.29 -0.28
CA SER A 16 1.32 19.16 -0.79
C SER A 16 0.45 20.30 -0.23
N PRO A 17 -0.29 21.02 -1.08
CA PRO A 17 -1.14 22.10 -0.61
C PRO A 17 -2.23 21.58 0.32
N ALA A 18 -2.62 22.40 1.28
CA ALA A 18 -3.82 22.13 2.08
C ALA A 18 -5.06 22.35 1.22
N ARG A 19 -6.04 21.45 1.34
CA ARG A 19 -7.30 21.53 0.60
C ARG A 19 -8.40 22.03 1.52
N PRO A 20 -9.27 22.93 1.04
CA PRO A 20 -10.34 23.48 1.88
C PRO A 20 -11.36 22.41 2.26
N ALA A 21 -11.89 22.49 3.47
CA ALA A 21 -13.04 21.68 3.85
C ALA A 21 -14.27 22.01 3.00
N LEU A 22 -15.13 21.03 2.78
CA LEU A 22 -16.40 21.24 2.10
C LEU A 22 -17.27 22.27 2.88
N ARG A 23 -17.77 23.25 2.17
CA ARG A 23 -18.74 24.21 2.70
C ARG A 23 -19.93 24.35 1.75
N GLY A 24 -21.14 24.28 2.33
CA GLY A 24 -22.36 24.35 1.55
C GLY A 24 -22.66 23.11 0.72
N ASP A 25 -23.60 23.18 -0.16
CA ASP A 25 -24.10 22.05 -0.93
C ASP A 25 -23.58 22.13 -2.36
N VAL A 26 -23.00 21.03 -2.82
CA VAL A 26 -22.42 20.88 -4.17
C VAL A 26 -23.02 19.68 -4.89
N THR A 27 -22.90 19.66 -6.22
CA THR A 27 -23.31 18.52 -7.05
C THR A 27 -22.14 17.94 -7.78
N ALA A 28 -22.12 16.62 -7.90
CA ALA A 28 -21.12 15.87 -8.63
C ALA A 28 -21.76 14.73 -9.44
N ASP A 29 -21.03 14.16 -10.37
CA ASP A 29 -21.43 12.91 -11.01
C ASP A 29 -20.98 11.74 -10.13
N VAL A 30 -19.78 11.85 -9.54
CA VAL A 30 -19.20 10.86 -8.63
C VAL A 30 -18.73 11.54 -7.35
N CYS A 31 -19.18 11.04 -6.20
CA CYS A 31 -18.65 11.39 -4.88
C CYS A 31 -17.84 10.23 -4.32
N ILE A 32 -16.60 10.48 -3.92
CA ILE A 32 -15.69 9.47 -3.35
C ILE A 32 -15.46 9.80 -1.89
N VAL A 33 -15.62 8.81 -1.02
CA VAL A 33 -15.40 8.94 0.42
C VAL A 33 -14.08 8.30 0.81
N GLY A 34 -13.12 9.13 1.19
CA GLY A 34 -11.75 8.75 1.54
C GLY A 34 -10.73 9.06 0.43
N ALA A 35 -9.68 9.81 0.76
CA ALA A 35 -8.58 10.19 -0.13
C ALA A 35 -7.30 9.37 0.14
N GLY A 36 -7.43 8.05 0.32
CA GLY A 36 -6.31 7.11 0.28
C GLY A 36 -5.93 6.73 -1.16
N ILE A 37 -5.01 5.78 -1.34
CA ILE A 37 -4.59 5.27 -2.67
C ILE A 37 -5.81 4.90 -3.52
N ALA A 38 -6.74 4.11 -2.97
CA ALA A 38 -7.95 3.69 -3.69
C ALA A 38 -8.82 4.88 -4.08
N GLY A 39 -9.05 5.82 -3.16
CA GLY A 39 -9.89 6.99 -3.43
C GLY A 39 -9.30 7.93 -4.48
N CYS A 40 -8.00 8.27 -4.35
CA CYS A 40 -7.31 9.13 -5.32
C CYS A 40 -7.20 8.45 -6.70
N SER A 41 -6.91 7.15 -6.73
CA SER A 41 -6.90 6.34 -7.95
C SER A 41 -8.29 6.30 -8.60
N THR A 42 -9.35 6.10 -7.83
CA THR A 42 -10.73 6.11 -8.32
C THR A 42 -11.13 7.51 -8.81
N ALA A 43 -10.67 8.59 -8.16
CA ALA A 43 -10.99 9.94 -8.57
C ALA A 43 -10.36 10.31 -9.93
N LEU A 44 -9.13 9.89 -10.16
CA LEU A 44 -8.40 10.20 -11.40
C LEU A 44 -9.12 9.65 -12.62
N HIS A 45 -9.59 8.41 -12.61
CA HIS A 45 -10.22 7.77 -13.78
C HIS A 45 -11.46 8.50 -14.34
N PRO A 46 -12.51 8.81 -13.54
CA PRO A 46 -13.64 9.55 -14.04
C PRO A 46 -13.30 11.01 -14.33
N ALA A 47 -12.39 11.64 -13.58
CA ALA A 47 -11.97 13.02 -13.87
C ALA A 47 -11.30 13.12 -15.26
N GLU A 48 -10.40 12.19 -15.61
CA GLU A 48 -9.80 12.11 -16.96
C GLU A 48 -10.83 11.90 -18.08
N ARG A 49 -12.04 11.44 -17.75
CA ARG A 49 -13.16 11.26 -18.68
C ARG A 49 -14.15 12.43 -18.67
N GLY A 50 -13.84 13.50 -17.95
CA GLY A 50 -14.66 14.71 -17.91
C GLY A 50 -15.85 14.67 -16.95
N TYR A 51 -15.94 13.65 -16.07
CA TYR A 51 -16.95 13.62 -15.01
C TYR A 51 -16.60 14.62 -13.91
N ARG A 52 -17.62 15.22 -13.30
CA ARG A 52 -17.47 16.04 -12.11
C ARG A 52 -17.25 15.13 -10.90
N VAL A 53 -16.06 15.15 -10.36
CA VAL A 53 -15.64 14.28 -9.24
C VAL A 53 -15.39 15.12 -8.00
N VAL A 54 -16.02 14.73 -6.88
CA VAL A 54 -15.76 15.30 -5.56
C VAL A 54 -15.25 14.19 -4.63
N VAL A 55 -14.14 14.44 -3.96
CA VAL A 55 -13.57 13.56 -2.95
C VAL A 55 -13.71 14.18 -1.57
N LEU A 56 -14.25 13.44 -0.61
CA LEU A 56 -14.39 13.86 0.79
C LEU A 56 -13.43 13.06 1.66
N GLU A 57 -12.48 13.74 2.27
CA GLU A 57 -11.50 13.14 3.18
C GLU A 57 -11.71 13.70 4.60
N GLY A 58 -11.86 12.82 5.56
CA GLY A 58 -12.13 13.21 6.94
C GLY A 58 -10.96 13.90 7.65
N ARG A 59 -9.75 13.81 7.09
CA ARG A 59 -8.51 14.38 7.63
C ARG A 59 -7.67 14.98 6.51
N ARG A 60 -6.48 14.44 6.24
CA ARG A 60 -5.58 14.79 5.14
C ARG A 60 -5.55 13.69 4.10
N VAL A 61 -5.28 14.04 2.85
CA VAL A 61 -4.97 13.03 1.81
C VAL A 61 -3.93 12.05 2.33
N ALA A 62 -4.18 10.74 2.15
CA ALA A 62 -3.33 9.67 2.62
C ALA A 62 -3.11 9.59 4.16
N TRP A 63 -3.93 10.24 4.97
CA TRP A 63 -3.77 10.20 6.43
C TRP A 63 -3.85 8.77 7.00
N GLY A 64 -4.66 7.92 6.42
CA GLY A 64 -4.87 6.53 6.84
C GLY A 64 -3.72 5.59 6.47
N ALA A 65 -4.03 4.33 6.23
CA ALA A 65 -3.07 3.27 5.91
C ALA A 65 -2.24 3.56 4.64
N SER A 66 -2.80 4.30 3.68
CA SER A 66 -2.14 4.67 2.43
C SER A 66 -0.86 5.48 2.62
N GLY A 67 -0.80 6.35 3.63
CA GLY A 67 0.42 7.11 3.95
C GLY A 67 1.36 6.43 4.96
N ARG A 68 1.12 5.17 5.33
CA ARG A 68 1.83 4.47 6.41
C ARG A 68 2.17 3.02 6.11
N SER A 69 1.80 2.52 4.94
CA SER A 69 2.03 1.13 4.54
C SER A 69 3.51 0.83 4.30
N GLY A 70 3.87 -0.43 4.08
CA GLY A 70 5.23 -0.84 3.71
C GLY A 70 5.71 -0.26 2.38
N GLY A 71 4.78 0.25 1.57
CA GLY A 71 5.09 0.81 0.26
C GLY A 71 5.44 -0.26 -0.77
N GLN A 72 5.16 -1.53 -0.51
CA GLN A 72 5.38 -2.61 -1.47
C GLN A 72 4.29 -2.58 -2.55
N ALA A 73 4.71 -2.61 -3.80
CA ALA A 73 3.87 -2.72 -4.99
C ALA A 73 4.11 -4.11 -5.59
N ILE A 74 3.21 -5.03 -5.28
CA ILE A 74 3.32 -6.45 -5.65
C ILE A 74 2.01 -6.94 -6.27
N PHE A 75 2.11 -7.90 -7.19
CA PHE A 75 0.93 -8.56 -7.77
C PHE A 75 0.23 -9.46 -6.74
N GLY A 76 -0.99 -9.88 -7.07
CA GLY A 76 -1.76 -10.84 -6.28
C GLY A 76 -2.69 -10.19 -5.26
N PHE A 77 -3.39 -11.04 -4.54
CA PHE A 77 -4.30 -10.68 -3.46
C PHE A 77 -3.77 -11.21 -2.13
N ALA A 78 -4.29 -10.71 -1.02
CA ALA A 78 -3.94 -11.20 0.32
C ALA A 78 -4.35 -12.68 0.54
N SER A 79 -5.32 -13.17 -0.22
CA SER A 79 -5.68 -14.60 -0.30
C SER A 79 -4.81 -15.30 -1.31
N GLY A 80 -4.29 -16.50 -0.99
CA GLY A 80 -3.63 -17.36 -1.96
C GLY A 80 -4.56 -17.78 -3.10
N GLN A 81 -3.99 -18.12 -4.25
CA GLN A 81 -4.76 -18.48 -5.45
C GLN A 81 -5.63 -19.73 -5.25
N ASP A 82 -5.18 -20.72 -4.48
CA ASP A 82 -5.94 -21.90 -4.09
C ASP A 82 -7.29 -21.53 -3.44
N LYS A 83 -7.30 -20.56 -2.54
CA LYS A 83 -8.51 -20.06 -1.89
C LYS A 83 -9.39 -19.28 -2.85
N LEU A 84 -8.81 -18.50 -3.74
CA LEU A 84 -9.57 -17.78 -4.76
C LEU A 84 -10.23 -18.76 -5.72
N ILE A 85 -9.51 -19.79 -6.20
CA ILE A 85 -10.05 -20.84 -7.04
C ILE A 85 -11.21 -21.57 -6.34
N ALA A 86 -11.06 -21.88 -5.05
CA ALA A 86 -12.13 -22.53 -4.26
C ALA A 86 -13.38 -21.66 -4.10
N GLN A 87 -13.24 -20.34 -4.08
CA GLN A 87 -14.36 -19.42 -3.89
C GLN A 87 -15.07 -19.01 -5.18
N VAL A 88 -14.33 -18.77 -6.25
CA VAL A 88 -14.88 -18.18 -7.49
C VAL A 88 -14.64 -19.03 -8.74
N GLY A 89 -13.98 -20.17 -8.61
CA GLY A 89 -13.59 -21.05 -9.71
C GLY A 89 -12.33 -20.59 -10.44
N PRO A 90 -11.70 -21.49 -11.25
CA PRO A 90 -10.39 -21.24 -11.85
C PRO A 90 -10.39 -20.10 -12.87
N ALA A 91 -11.43 -19.97 -13.68
CA ALA A 91 -11.50 -18.92 -14.71
C ALA A 91 -11.59 -17.52 -14.09
N ALA A 92 -12.44 -17.31 -13.06
CA ALA A 92 -12.54 -16.02 -12.38
C ALA A 92 -11.29 -15.72 -11.55
N ALA A 93 -10.70 -16.74 -10.90
CA ALA A 93 -9.43 -16.58 -10.19
C ALA A 93 -8.28 -16.16 -11.11
N LYS A 94 -8.24 -16.70 -12.35
CA LYS A 94 -7.28 -16.26 -13.38
C LYS A 94 -7.49 -14.79 -13.77
N GLN A 95 -8.73 -14.38 -14.00
CA GLN A 95 -9.05 -12.98 -14.32
C GLN A 95 -8.65 -12.05 -13.17
N MET A 96 -8.91 -12.45 -11.92
CA MET A 96 -8.47 -11.68 -10.75
C MET A 96 -6.95 -11.55 -10.70
N PHE A 97 -6.21 -12.63 -10.96
CA PHE A 97 -4.76 -12.60 -11.06
C PHE A 97 -4.29 -11.59 -12.12
N ASP A 98 -4.86 -11.64 -13.32
CA ASP A 98 -4.51 -10.75 -14.43
C ASP A 98 -4.75 -9.27 -14.05
N VAL A 99 -5.89 -8.97 -13.42
CA VAL A 99 -6.19 -7.62 -12.89
C VAL A 99 -5.14 -7.18 -11.86
N SER A 100 -4.62 -8.09 -11.02
CA SER A 100 -3.57 -7.75 -10.06
C SER A 100 -2.23 -7.41 -10.73
N VAL A 101 -1.91 -8.06 -11.83
CA VAL A 101 -0.73 -7.75 -12.65
C VAL A 101 -0.92 -6.44 -13.41
N GLU A 102 -2.10 -6.24 -14.03
CA GLU A 102 -2.46 -4.98 -14.69
C GLU A 102 -2.37 -3.78 -13.72
N ALA A 103 -2.69 -3.98 -12.44
CA ALA A 103 -2.58 -2.93 -11.43
C ALA A 103 -1.14 -2.43 -11.22
N LEU A 104 -0.11 -3.29 -11.39
CA LEU A 104 1.29 -2.88 -11.37
C LEU A 104 1.65 -2.06 -12.61
N ASP A 105 1.21 -2.49 -13.78
CA ASP A 105 1.43 -1.77 -15.04
C ASP A 105 0.74 -0.39 -14.99
N LEU A 106 -0.48 -0.32 -14.43
CA LEU A 106 -1.20 0.93 -14.21
C LEU A 106 -0.47 1.85 -13.23
N LEU A 107 0.07 1.31 -12.13
CA LEU A 107 0.87 2.08 -11.17
C LEU A 107 2.08 2.71 -11.87
N LYS A 108 2.82 1.90 -12.63
CA LYS A 108 3.98 2.35 -13.42
C LYS A 108 3.60 3.46 -14.40
N ALA A 109 2.58 3.23 -15.21
CA ALA A 109 2.10 4.19 -16.21
C ALA A 109 1.66 5.52 -15.57
N ARG A 110 1.04 5.49 -14.40
CA ARG A 110 0.64 6.70 -13.66
C ARG A 110 1.83 7.47 -13.10
N VAL A 111 2.80 6.75 -12.52
CA VAL A 111 4.03 7.39 -12.01
C VAL A 111 4.75 8.11 -13.15
N GLU A 112 4.89 7.46 -14.29
CA GLU A 112 5.54 8.03 -15.49
C GLU A 112 4.71 9.19 -16.07
N ARG A 113 3.42 8.98 -16.34
CA ARG A 113 2.53 9.95 -16.99
C ARG A 113 2.36 11.25 -16.21
N HIS A 114 2.25 11.14 -14.90
CA HIS A 114 2.00 12.28 -14.01
C HIS A 114 3.26 12.74 -13.29
N ALA A 115 4.44 12.21 -13.65
CA ALA A 115 5.73 12.53 -13.04
C ALA A 115 5.67 12.48 -11.49
N ILE A 116 5.06 11.41 -10.94
CA ILE A 116 4.89 11.26 -9.49
C ILE A 116 6.24 10.93 -8.86
N ASP A 117 6.80 11.87 -8.11
CA ASP A 117 8.02 11.66 -7.32
C ASP A 117 7.71 10.86 -6.06
N CYS A 118 7.86 9.53 -6.12
CA CYS A 118 7.51 8.61 -5.04
C CYS A 118 8.57 7.55 -4.75
N ASP A 119 9.83 7.78 -5.13
CA ASP A 119 10.94 6.86 -4.86
C ASP A 119 10.59 5.41 -5.27
N LEU A 120 10.11 5.25 -6.52
CA LEU A 120 9.70 3.95 -7.06
C LEU A 120 10.93 3.14 -7.50
N HIS A 121 11.09 1.97 -6.91
CA HIS A 121 12.11 0.98 -7.27
C HIS A 121 11.48 -0.36 -7.60
N TRP A 122 11.93 -0.99 -8.68
CA TRP A 122 11.50 -2.33 -9.08
C TRP A 122 12.44 -3.40 -8.54
N GLY A 123 11.87 -4.49 -8.19
CA GLY A 123 12.50 -5.66 -7.58
C GLY A 123 11.92 -5.96 -6.21
N GLN A 124 11.28 -7.13 -6.10
CA GLN A 124 10.77 -7.67 -4.84
C GLN A 124 11.20 -9.12 -4.71
N MET A 125 11.63 -9.53 -3.52
CA MET A 125 12.11 -10.88 -3.27
C MET A 125 11.38 -11.51 -2.09
N HIS A 126 10.75 -12.67 -2.34
CA HIS A 126 10.27 -13.55 -1.28
C HIS A 126 11.41 -14.46 -0.83
N VAL A 127 11.72 -14.51 0.46
CA VAL A 127 12.89 -15.23 0.97
C VAL A 127 12.50 -16.43 1.83
N ALA A 128 13.25 -17.52 1.67
CA ALA A 128 13.11 -18.75 2.40
C ALA A 128 13.99 -18.76 3.66
N ILE A 129 13.41 -19.09 4.83
CA ILE A 129 14.12 -19.20 6.12
C ILE A 129 14.30 -20.67 6.53
N LYS A 130 13.52 -21.56 5.94
CA LYS A 130 13.49 -23.00 6.26
C LYS A 130 13.45 -23.79 4.95
N PRO A 131 13.95 -25.04 4.92
CA PRO A 131 13.92 -25.86 3.70
C PRO A 131 12.52 -26.01 3.08
N ARG A 132 11.48 -26.17 3.89
CA ARG A 132 10.10 -26.21 3.40
C ARG A 132 9.67 -24.94 2.64
N HIS A 133 10.19 -23.76 3.04
CA HIS A 133 9.90 -22.50 2.36
C HIS A 133 10.49 -22.45 0.95
N GLU A 134 11.64 -23.09 0.72
CA GLU A 134 12.22 -23.22 -0.64
C GLU A 134 11.28 -24.05 -1.53
N THR A 135 10.82 -25.20 -1.00
CA THR A 135 9.86 -26.05 -1.73
C THR A 135 8.57 -25.30 -2.04
N GLU A 136 8.01 -24.57 -1.05
CA GLU A 136 6.79 -23.77 -1.21
C GLU A 136 6.97 -22.66 -2.27
N LEU A 137 8.08 -21.92 -2.23
CA LEU A 137 8.35 -20.83 -3.20
C LEU A 137 8.63 -21.36 -4.61
N LYS A 138 9.36 -22.47 -4.75
CA LYS A 138 9.60 -23.10 -6.05
C LYS A 138 8.30 -23.62 -6.66
N ALA A 139 7.46 -24.29 -5.87
CA ALA A 139 6.15 -24.75 -6.31
C ALA A 139 5.22 -23.59 -6.73
N TRP A 140 5.23 -22.50 -5.95
CA TRP A 140 4.46 -21.30 -6.28
C TRP A 140 4.95 -20.65 -7.58
N ARG A 141 6.27 -20.54 -7.80
CA ARG A 141 6.81 -20.10 -9.10
C ARG A 141 6.33 -20.95 -10.24
N ASP A 142 6.42 -22.28 -10.10
CA ASP A 142 6.07 -23.23 -11.16
C ASP A 142 4.56 -23.16 -11.49
N GLU A 143 3.72 -22.97 -10.47
CA GLU A 143 2.28 -22.69 -10.65
C GLU A 143 2.06 -21.40 -11.43
N LEU A 144 2.69 -20.29 -11.02
CA LEU A 144 2.51 -18.99 -11.67
C LEU A 144 2.99 -18.97 -13.11
N VAL A 145 4.10 -19.64 -13.39
CA VAL A 145 4.61 -19.79 -14.76
C VAL A 145 3.67 -20.69 -15.59
N GLY A 146 3.32 -21.87 -15.06
CA GLY A 146 2.57 -22.89 -15.82
C GLY A 146 1.09 -22.56 -16.01
N GLN A 147 0.42 -22.00 -14.99
CA GLN A 147 -1.03 -21.77 -15.03
C GLN A 147 -1.40 -20.32 -15.38
N TYR A 148 -0.55 -19.36 -15.02
CA TYR A 148 -0.84 -17.92 -15.16
C TYR A 148 0.03 -17.22 -16.20
N GLY A 149 1.08 -17.89 -16.73
CA GLY A 149 2.00 -17.29 -17.71
C GLY A 149 2.85 -16.16 -17.12
N TYR A 150 3.03 -16.12 -15.78
CA TYR A 150 3.81 -15.08 -15.12
C TYR A 150 5.28 -15.49 -15.01
N THR A 151 6.09 -15.01 -15.93
CA THR A 151 7.47 -15.48 -16.16
C THR A 151 8.56 -14.59 -15.56
N SER A 152 8.22 -13.52 -14.85
CA SER A 152 9.20 -12.59 -14.27
C SER A 152 9.84 -13.06 -12.95
N LEU A 153 9.52 -14.28 -12.53
CA LEU A 153 10.01 -14.88 -11.30
C LEU A 153 11.30 -15.66 -11.51
N GLU A 154 12.34 -15.28 -10.79
CA GLU A 154 13.64 -15.93 -10.80
C GLU A 154 13.95 -16.53 -9.42
N TRP A 155 14.31 -17.83 -9.38
CA TRP A 155 14.80 -18.45 -8.15
C TRP A 155 16.28 -18.14 -7.97
N LEU A 156 16.64 -17.63 -6.80
CA LEU A 156 18.01 -17.37 -6.38
C LEU A 156 18.42 -18.37 -5.30
N GLU A 157 19.53 -19.05 -5.51
CA GLU A 157 20.13 -19.92 -4.50
C GLU A 157 20.76 -19.08 -3.37
N GLN A 158 21.03 -19.71 -2.23
CA GLN A 158 21.54 -19.04 -1.02
C GLN A 158 22.73 -18.12 -1.30
N ALA A 159 23.69 -18.55 -2.11
CA ALA A 159 24.87 -17.75 -2.45
C ALA A 159 24.48 -16.44 -3.17
N GLN A 160 23.56 -16.52 -4.13
CA GLN A 160 23.07 -15.35 -4.86
C GLN A 160 22.26 -14.39 -3.96
N VAL A 161 21.46 -14.93 -3.04
CA VAL A 161 20.75 -14.09 -2.04
C VAL A 161 21.76 -13.37 -1.14
N ARG A 162 22.83 -14.02 -0.72
CA ARG A 162 23.92 -13.41 0.09
C ARG A 162 24.68 -12.32 -0.65
N GLU A 163 24.78 -12.40 -1.96
CA GLU A 163 25.36 -11.33 -2.78
C GLU A 163 24.50 -10.08 -2.77
N LEU A 164 23.17 -10.23 -2.67
CA LEU A 164 22.22 -9.13 -2.65
C LEU A 164 21.96 -8.59 -1.24
N LEU A 165 21.96 -9.48 -0.24
CA LEU A 165 21.61 -9.18 1.16
C LEU A 165 22.73 -9.68 2.08
N ASP A 166 23.36 -8.78 2.83
CA ASP A 166 24.42 -9.12 3.79
C ASP A 166 23.85 -9.80 5.04
N THR A 167 23.32 -11.01 4.85
CA THR A 167 22.74 -11.83 5.91
C THR A 167 22.86 -13.32 5.60
N GLU A 168 23.08 -14.11 6.63
CA GLU A 168 23.09 -15.59 6.52
C GLU A 168 21.72 -16.23 6.76
N ARG A 169 20.70 -15.41 7.05
CA ARG A 169 19.42 -15.90 7.51
C ARG A 169 18.62 -16.66 6.45
N TYR A 170 18.83 -16.37 5.18
CA TYR A 170 17.99 -16.87 4.09
C TYR A 170 18.68 -18.00 3.33
N LEU A 171 17.91 -19.04 3.01
CA LEU A 171 18.36 -20.24 2.30
C LEU A 171 18.23 -20.10 0.78
N GLY A 172 17.37 -19.21 0.32
CA GLY A 172 17.11 -18.91 -1.08
C GLY A 172 16.06 -17.82 -1.19
N GLY A 173 15.78 -17.38 -2.41
CA GLY A 173 14.81 -16.33 -2.68
C GLY A 173 14.15 -16.44 -4.03
N LEU A 174 12.92 -15.98 -4.12
CA LEU A 174 12.17 -15.85 -5.37
C LEU A 174 12.07 -14.36 -5.70
N LEU A 175 12.85 -13.92 -6.69
CA LEU A 175 12.95 -12.53 -7.12
C LEU A 175 11.94 -12.25 -8.25
N ASP A 176 11.18 -11.18 -8.09
CA ASP A 176 10.28 -10.63 -9.10
C ASP A 176 10.71 -9.21 -9.49
N ARG A 177 11.06 -9.02 -10.76
CA ARG A 177 11.49 -7.73 -11.32
C ARG A 177 10.30 -6.83 -11.75
N ARG A 178 9.07 -7.34 -11.78
CA ARG A 178 7.87 -6.54 -12.06
C ARG A 178 7.21 -5.97 -10.82
N SER A 179 7.44 -6.58 -9.68
CA SER A 179 7.05 -6.04 -8.37
C SER A 179 8.14 -5.13 -7.79
N GLY A 180 7.78 -4.28 -6.83
CA GLY A 180 8.74 -3.33 -6.28
C GLY A 180 8.25 -2.64 -5.03
N HIS A 181 8.74 -1.43 -4.80
CA HIS A 181 8.34 -0.60 -3.68
C HIS A 181 8.43 0.90 -4.00
N LEU A 182 7.77 1.69 -3.19
CA LEU A 182 7.73 3.14 -3.34
C LEU A 182 7.49 3.83 -1.98
N HIS A 183 7.58 5.16 -1.98
CA HIS A 183 7.16 5.99 -0.86
C HIS A 183 5.63 6.18 -0.89
N PRO A 184 4.85 5.47 -0.05
CA PRO A 184 3.40 5.35 -0.23
C PRO A 184 2.65 6.67 0.00
N LEU A 185 3.16 7.54 0.88
CA LEU A 185 2.57 8.86 1.09
C LEU A 185 2.77 9.74 -0.15
N ASN A 186 3.98 9.81 -0.69
CA ASN A 186 4.28 10.61 -1.88
C ASN A 186 3.52 10.11 -3.12
N TYR A 187 3.42 8.80 -3.30
CA TYR A 187 2.60 8.22 -4.36
C TYR A 187 1.13 8.67 -4.26
N THR A 188 0.55 8.61 -3.05
CA THR A 188 -0.85 8.99 -2.87
C THR A 188 -1.07 10.49 -3.03
N LEU A 189 -0.12 11.32 -2.56
CA LEU A 189 -0.15 12.77 -2.79
C LEU A 189 -0.04 13.11 -4.28
N GLY A 190 0.81 12.40 -5.01
CA GLY A 190 0.94 12.54 -6.46
C GLY A 190 -0.34 12.13 -7.21
N LEU A 191 -0.99 11.03 -6.81
CA LEU A 191 -2.29 10.64 -7.37
C LEU A 191 -3.37 11.70 -7.11
N ALA A 192 -3.39 12.29 -5.90
CA ALA A 192 -4.32 13.36 -5.58
C ALA A 192 -4.09 14.59 -6.47
N ALA A 193 -2.84 15.02 -6.63
CA ALA A 193 -2.49 16.12 -7.52
C ALA A 193 -2.86 15.83 -8.98
N ALA A 194 -2.64 14.61 -9.46
CA ALA A 194 -3.04 14.18 -10.80
C ALA A 194 -4.57 14.22 -10.98
N ALA A 195 -5.33 13.76 -9.98
CA ALA A 195 -6.79 13.82 -10.02
C ALA A 195 -7.31 15.28 -10.04
N GLU A 196 -6.71 16.17 -9.25
CA GLU A 196 -7.02 17.60 -9.24
C GLU A 196 -6.68 18.26 -10.58
N ALA A 197 -5.54 17.94 -11.16
CA ALA A 197 -5.15 18.42 -12.50
C ALA A 197 -6.14 17.95 -13.59
N ALA A 198 -6.76 16.78 -13.41
CA ALA A 198 -7.81 16.27 -14.29
C ALA A 198 -9.21 16.84 -13.98
N GLY A 199 -9.35 17.73 -12.98
CA GLY A 199 -10.60 18.41 -12.65
C GLY A 199 -11.37 17.84 -11.45
N ALA A 200 -10.83 16.87 -10.72
CA ALA A 200 -11.43 16.43 -9.47
C ALA A 200 -11.26 17.51 -8.37
N VAL A 201 -12.23 17.64 -7.49
CA VAL A 201 -12.18 18.53 -6.33
C VAL A 201 -12.04 17.68 -5.07
N ILE A 202 -10.98 17.92 -4.30
CA ILE A 202 -10.72 17.19 -3.05
C ILE A 202 -10.97 18.14 -1.87
N HIS A 203 -11.77 17.69 -0.90
CA HIS A 203 -12.01 18.39 0.36
C HIS A 203 -11.41 17.59 1.51
N GLU A 204 -10.42 18.17 2.20
CA GLU A 204 -9.87 17.65 3.47
C GLU A 204 -10.72 18.15 4.65
N ASP A 205 -10.50 17.62 5.86
CA ASP A 205 -11.27 17.93 7.07
C ASP A 205 -12.81 17.88 6.84
N SER A 206 -13.25 16.96 5.97
CA SER A 206 -14.63 16.81 5.49
C SER A 206 -15.17 15.41 5.79
N LEU A 207 -15.17 15.05 7.09
CA LEU A 207 -15.63 13.74 7.55
C LEU A 207 -17.10 13.54 7.15
N VAL A 208 -17.37 12.46 6.44
CA VAL A 208 -18.73 12.05 6.08
C VAL A 208 -19.44 11.51 7.31
N THR A 209 -20.60 12.07 7.61
CA THR A 209 -21.44 11.75 8.78
C THR A 209 -22.67 10.93 8.43
N GLY A 210 -22.98 10.77 7.15
CA GLY A 210 -24.10 9.97 6.68
C GLY A 210 -24.27 10.01 5.17
N ILE A 211 -24.99 9.05 4.64
CA ILE A 211 -25.35 8.96 3.22
C ILE A 211 -26.84 8.66 3.12
N GLU A 212 -27.57 9.56 2.46
CA GLU A 212 -28.96 9.35 2.09
C GLU A 212 -29.01 8.72 0.70
N HIS A 213 -29.61 7.56 0.61
CA HIS A 213 -29.73 6.79 -0.63
C HIS A 213 -30.96 7.24 -1.44
N GLY A 214 -30.86 7.18 -2.76
CA GLY A 214 -31.94 7.52 -3.69
C GLY A 214 -31.48 7.41 -5.14
N ALA A 215 -32.28 7.88 -6.08
CA ALA A 215 -31.88 7.99 -7.48
C ALA A 215 -30.65 8.91 -7.64
N THR A 216 -30.50 9.88 -6.77
CA THR A 216 -29.30 10.67 -6.51
C THR A 216 -29.02 10.58 -5.02
N ALA A 217 -27.81 10.17 -4.65
CA ALA A 217 -27.42 10.08 -3.25
C ALA A 217 -26.98 11.44 -2.71
N THR A 218 -27.21 11.68 -1.41
CA THR A 218 -26.70 12.86 -0.70
C THR A 218 -25.71 12.42 0.37
N VAL A 219 -24.45 12.81 0.21
CA VAL A 219 -23.35 12.54 1.14
C VAL A 219 -23.17 13.76 2.04
N ARG A 220 -23.36 13.60 3.36
CA ARG A 220 -23.36 14.68 4.33
C ARG A 220 -22.05 14.77 5.10
N THR A 221 -21.63 16.01 5.35
CA THR A 221 -20.58 16.38 6.30
C THR A 221 -21.14 17.36 7.34
N ALA A 222 -20.34 17.76 8.31
CA ALA A 222 -20.75 18.75 9.30
C ALA A 222 -21.03 20.15 8.71
N SER A 223 -20.46 20.50 7.55
CA SER A 223 -20.49 21.86 6.98
C SER A 223 -21.07 21.95 5.59
N GLY A 224 -21.60 20.85 5.04
CA GLY A 224 -22.19 20.83 3.71
C GLY A 224 -22.53 19.42 3.24
N SER A 225 -23.01 19.32 2.00
CA SER A 225 -23.35 18.05 1.39
C SER A 225 -22.91 17.96 -0.08
N VAL A 226 -22.74 16.71 -0.57
CA VAL A 226 -22.53 16.42 -1.99
C VAL A 226 -23.69 15.58 -2.50
N ARG A 227 -24.41 16.09 -3.51
CA ARG A 227 -25.39 15.30 -4.25
C ARG A 227 -24.72 14.67 -5.45
N ALA A 228 -24.72 13.33 -5.54
CA ALA A 228 -24.02 12.61 -6.61
C ALA A 228 -24.86 11.46 -7.16
N GLN A 229 -24.68 11.15 -8.45
CA GLN A 229 -25.29 9.98 -9.09
C GLN A 229 -24.65 8.68 -8.56
N HIS A 230 -23.35 8.72 -8.32
CA HIS A 230 -22.58 7.58 -7.83
C HIS A 230 -21.79 7.96 -6.58
N VAL A 231 -21.76 7.06 -5.59
CA VAL A 231 -20.94 7.20 -4.39
C VAL A 231 -20.02 5.99 -4.27
N VAL A 232 -18.72 6.25 -4.13
CA VAL A 232 -17.71 5.20 -3.95
C VAL A 232 -17.08 5.32 -2.56
N LEU A 233 -17.14 4.24 -1.79
CA LEU A 233 -16.58 4.17 -0.44
C LEU A 233 -15.16 3.62 -0.50
N CYS A 234 -14.17 4.46 -0.18
CA CYS A 234 -12.76 4.13 -0.14
C CYS A 234 -12.16 4.26 1.28
N CYS A 235 -13.00 4.03 2.31
CA CYS A 235 -12.66 4.27 3.72
C CYS A 235 -11.82 3.15 4.35
N ASN A 236 -11.76 1.95 3.76
CA ASN A 236 -11.10 0.78 4.31
C ASN A 236 -11.51 0.56 5.79
N ALA A 237 -10.54 0.32 6.68
CA ALA A 237 -10.76 0.07 8.11
C ALA A 237 -11.28 1.30 8.89
N TYR A 238 -11.31 2.46 8.28
CA TYR A 238 -11.83 3.71 8.88
C TYR A 238 -13.29 3.99 8.52
N LEU A 239 -13.98 3.04 7.86
CA LEU A 239 -15.40 3.17 7.58
C LEU A 239 -16.19 3.30 8.90
N ASP A 240 -16.95 4.39 9.02
CA ASP A 240 -17.80 4.66 10.18
C ASP A 240 -19.14 3.93 10.10
N GLU A 241 -19.71 3.59 11.25
CA GLU A 241 -21.03 2.95 11.36
C GLU A 241 -22.15 3.86 10.83
N ALA A 242 -21.99 5.17 10.97
CA ALA A 242 -22.93 6.15 10.44
C ALA A 242 -23.04 6.10 8.90
N ILE A 243 -22.02 5.60 8.20
CA ILE A 243 -22.04 5.38 6.75
C ILE A 243 -22.70 4.06 6.41
N SER A 244 -22.30 2.97 7.09
CA SER A 244 -22.87 1.64 6.87
C SER A 244 -22.50 0.67 7.98
N THR A 245 -23.42 0.42 8.88
CA THR A 245 -23.28 -0.60 9.94
C THR A 245 -23.02 -1.99 9.36
N ARG A 246 -23.69 -2.34 8.25
CA ARG A 246 -23.53 -3.64 7.58
C ARG A 246 -22.10 -3.86 7.06
N LEU A 247 -21.50 -2.87 6.42
CA LEU A 247 -20.14 -2.97 5.89
C LEU A 247 -19.11 -2.90 7.02
N ARG A 248 -19.31 -2.00 7.99
CA ARG A 248 -18.42 -1.84 9.14
C ARG A 248 -18.29 -3.14 9.95
N ALA A 249 -19.38 -3.87 10.16
CA ALA A 249 -19.39 -5.14 10.85
C ALA A 249 -18.61 -6.27 10.14
N ARG A 250 -18.24 -6.09 8.87
CA ARG A 250 -17.46 -7.05 8.07
C ARG A 250 -15.98 -6.68 7.92
N ILE A 251 -15.57 -5.56 8.51
CA ILE A 251 -14.19 -5.06 8.44
C ILE A 251 -13.55 -5.18 9.80
N MET A 252 -12.50 -5.99 9.91
CA MET A 252 -11.69 -6.11 11.11
C MET A 252 -10.40 -5.31 10.94
N PRO A 253 -10.22 -4.19 11.67
CA PRO A 253 -8.97 -3.45 11.67
C PRO A 253 -7.85 -4.27 12.29
N VAL A 254 -6.73 -4.39 11.59
CA VAL A 254 -5.52 -5.06 12.10
C VAL A 254 -4.36 -4.08 12.05
N GLY A 255 -3.74 -3.83 13.20
CA GLY A 255 -2.57 -2.98 13.30
C GLY A 255 -1.30 -3.70 12.85
N THR A 256 -0.54 -3.09 11.94
CA THR A 256 0.82 -3.52 11.58
C THR A 256 1.79 -2.37 11.79
N TYR A 257 3.08 -2.68 11.96
CA TYR A 257 4.05 -1.69 12.41
C TYR A 257 5.32 -1.77 11.58
N ILE A 258 5.90 -0.59 11.33
CA ILE A 258 7.18 -0.42 10.66
C ILE A 258 8.08 0.40 11.56
N VAL A 259 9.32 -0.02 11.71
CA VAL A 259 10.39 0.78 12.31
C VAL A 259 11.31 1.28 11.21
N ALA A 260 11.80 2.51 11.36
CA ALA A 260 12.85 3.08 10.52
C ALA A 260 14.11 3.22 11.38
N THR A 261 15.27 2.85 10.84
CA THR A 261 16.56 3.16 11.48
C THR A 261 16.83 4.67 11.43
N ALA A 262 17.83 5.16 12.15
CA ALA A 262 18.51 6.39 11.76
C ALA A 262 19.07 6.23 10.32
N PRO A 263 19.39 7.34 9.60
CA PRO A 263 20.11 7.24 8.33
C PRO A 263 21.41 6.46 8.52
N LEU A 264 21.60 5.39 7.74
CA LEU A 264 22.78 4.53 7.81
C LEU A 264 23.93 5.03 6.93
N GLY A 265 23.60 5.94 6.00
CA GLY A 265 24.50 6.38 4.93
C GLY A 265 24.55 5.39 3.75
N GLU A 266 24.94 5.91 2.59
CA GLU A 266 24.91 5.16 1.34
C GLU A 266 25.80 3.91 1.37
N GLU A 267 26.99 4.01 1.91
CA GLU A 267 27.93 2.89 1.98
C GLU A 267 27.37 1.73 2.84
N ARG A 268 26.86 2.05 4.04
CA ARG A 268 26.34 1.03 4.97
C ARG A 268 25.07 0.37 4.42
N ILE A 269 24.16 1.15 3.82
CA ILE A 269 22.93 0.59 3.24
C ILE A 269 23.24 -0.30 2.02
N ARG A 270 24.18 0.08 1.17
CA ARG A 270 24.61 -0.73 0.02
C ARG A 270 25.34 -2.02 0.43
N ARG A 271 26.01 -2.04 1.58
CA ARG A 271 26.51 -3.30 2.15
C ARG A 271 25.38 -4.22 2.58
N LEU A 272 24.38 -3.69 3.29
CA LEU A 272 23.25 -4.49 3.75
C LEU A 272 22.39 -5.01 2.60
N MET A 273 22.20 -4.19 1.58
CA MET A 273 21.36 -4.48 0.42
C MET A 273 22.03 -3.87 -0.83
N ARG A 274 22.62 -4.73 -1.66
CA ARG A 274 23.34 -4.29 -2.86
C ARG A 274 22.43 -3.63 -3.88
N GLU A 275 21.21 -4.15 -4.03
CA GLU A 275 20.15 -3.58 -4.85
C GLU A 275 19.03 -3.06 -3.93
N ASN A 276 18.36 -1.99 -4.33
CA ASN A 276 17.23 -1.43 -3.57
C ASN A 276 15.96 -2.26 -3.81
N LEU A 277 15.90 -3.43 -3.19
CA LEU A 277 14.79 -4.38 -3.30
C LEU A 277 13.80 -4.22 -2.15
N ALA A 278 12.52 -4.56 -2.40
CA ALA A 278 11.63 -4.97 -1.34
C ALA A 278 11.87 -6.44 -1.00
N VAL A 279 11.97 -6.77 0.27
CA VAL A 279 12.18 -8.15 0.71
C VAL A 279 11.09 -8.55 1.69
N THR A 280 10.56 -9.76 1.54
CA THR A 280 9.49 -10.30 2.40
C THR A 280 9.75 -11.78 2.66
N ASP A 281 9.72 -12.22 3.92
CA ASP A 281 9.71 -13.66 4.21
C ASP A 281 8.30 -14.24 4.08
N ILE A 282 8.18 -15.57 4.09
CA ILE A 282 6.89 -16.27 3.98
C ILE A 282 6.42 -16.88 5.30
N ASN A 283 6.84 -16.33 6.44
CA ASN A 283 6.26 -16.72 7.72
C ASN A 283 4.79 -16.26 7.82
N TRP A 284 4.00 -16.93 8.64
CA TRP A 284 2.60 -16.53 8.91
C TRP A 284 2.47 -15.06 9.34
N VAL A 285 3.33 -14.61 10.24
CA VAL A 285 3.54 -13.19 10.54
C VAL A 285 4.87 -12.81 9.93
N LEU A 286 4.81 -12.37 8.69
CA LEU A 286 5.98 -12.08 7.88
C LEU A 286 6.79 -10.89 8.40
N ASP A 287 8.10 -10.94 8.15
CA ASP A 287 8.97 -9.78 8.18
C ASP A 287 9.14 -9.25 6.77
N TYR A 288 9.11 -7.93 6.62
CA TYR A 288 9.39 -7.28 5.34
C TYR A 288 10.25 -6.05 5.56
N PHE A 289 11.08 -5.74 4.58
CA PHE A 289 11.95 -4.58 4.67
C PHE A 289 12.34 -4.05 3.29
N ARG A 290 12.78 -2.80 3.28
CA ARG A 290 13.32 -2.10 2.12
C ARG A 290 14.17 -0.91 2.55
N CYS A 291 14.93 -0.34 1.61
CA CYS A 291 15.63 0.92 1.86
C CYS A 291 14.72 2.12 1.53
N SER A 292 15.02 3.25 2.14
CA SER A 292 14.44 4.55 1.82
C SER A 292 15.45 5.42 1.04
N ALA A 293 14.96 6.47 0.38
CA ALA A 293 15.78 7.41 -0.38
C ALA A 293 16.87 8.09 0.47
N ASP A 294 16.64 8.29 1.78
CA ASP A 294 17.60 8.85 2.72
C ASP A 294 18.44 7.78 3.45
N HIS A 295 18.57 6.59 2.84
CA HIS A 295 19.44 5.51 3.32
C HIS A 295 19.09 4.96 4.71
N ARG A 296 17.81 4.81 5.02
CA ARG A 296 17.30 4.09 6.19
C ARG A 296 16.87 2.68 5.80
N LEU A 297 16.97 1.74 6.72
CA LEU A 297 16.26 0.48 6.63
C LEU A 297 14.87 0.66 7.25
N LEU A 298 13.83 0.47 6.44
CA LEU A 298 12.45 0.37 6.89
C LEU A 298 12.13 -1.12 7.09
N PHE A 299 11.84 -1.52 8.33
CA PHE A 299 11.59 -2.91 8.67
C PHE A 299 10.20 -3.06 9.29
N GLY A 300 9.36 -3.85 8.66
CA GLY A 300 7.98 -4.11 9.07
C GLY A 300 7.77 -5.57 9.47
N GLY A 301 6.69 -5.77 10.18
CA GLY A 301 6.26 -7.07 10.68
C GLY A 301 5.36 -6.86 11.90
N ARG A 302 4.98 -7.95 12.54
CA ARG A 302 4.08 -7.94 13.68
C ARG A 302 2.65 -7.51 13.32
N VAL A 303 1.71 -8.10 14.02
CA VAL A 303 0.28 -7.78 13.93
C VAL A 303 -0.27 -7.57 15.33
N SER A 304 -1.26 -6.69 15.46
CA SER A 304 -2.03 -6.47 16.68
C SER A 304 -3.51 -6.43 16.35
N TYR A 305 -4.27 -7.23 17.06
CA TYR A 305 -5.73 -7.29 16.98
C TYR A 305 -6.41 -6.51 18.11
N SER A 306 -5.64 -6.12 19.14
CA SER A 306 -6.16 -5.48 20.37
C SER A 306 -5.84 -3.98 20.46
N GLY A 307 -5.43 -3.37 19.35
CA GLY A 307 -5.05 -1.96 19.28
C GLY A 307 -3.56 -1.71 19.50
N PRO A 308 -3.07 -0.50 19.20
CA PRO A 308 -1.64 -0.20 19.21
C PRO A 308 -1.11 0.03 20.61
N ASN A 309 0.01 -0.62 20.95
CA ASN A 309 0.93 -0.11 21.95
C ASN A 309 2.29 0.17 21.28
N PRO A 310 2.52 1.36 20.72
CA PRO A 310 3.76 1.71 20.03
C PRO A 310 5.01 1.53 20.88
N ALA A 311 4.90 1.74 22.19
CA ALA A 311 6.06 1.72 23.11
C ALA A 311 6.72 0.34 23.25
N THR A 312 5.97 -0.75 23.07
CA THR A 312 6.52 -2.12 23.14
C THR A 312 6.81 -2.72 21.76
N THR A 313 6.10 -2.27 20.76
CA THR A 313 6.14 -2.83 19.40
C THR A 313 7.49 -2.60 18.73
N HIS A 314 8.11 -1.42 18.91
CA HIS A 314 9.41 -1.11 18.31
C HIS A 314 10.52 -2.05 18.81
N ARG A 315 10.54 -2.41 20.11
CA ARG A 315 11.54 -3.34 20.66
C ARG A 315 11.44 -4.72 20.04
N ALA A 316 10.23 -5.24 19.89
CA ALA A 316 9.99 -6.54 19.30
C ALA A 316 10.33 -6.57 17.80
N THR A 317 10.00 -5.51 17.05
CA THR A 317 10.35 -5.39 15.64
C THR A 317 11.86 -5.22 15.46
N ARG A 318 12.54 -4.41 16.29
CA ARG A 318 14.01 -4.30 16.33
C ARG A 318 14.66 -5.66 16.59
N ALA A 319 14.16 -6.43 17.54
CA ALA A 319 14.71 -7.76 17.81
C ALA A 319 14.61 -8.73 16.61
N ARG A 320 13.57 -8.59 15.79
CA ARG A 320 13.43 -9.36 14.54
C ARG A 320 14.39 -8.84 13.45
N MET A 321 14.50 -7.53 13.31
CA MET A 321 15.45 -6.88 12.40
C MET A 321 16.89 -7.34 12.68
N LEU A 322 17.30 -7.41 13.95
CA LEU A 322 18.62 -7.86 14.35
C LEU A 322 18.86 -9.36 14.13
N LYS A 323 17.82 -10.17 13.94
CA LYS A 323 17.98 -11.56 13.47
C LYS A 323 18.29 -11.63 11.98
N VAL A 324 17.91 -10.64 11.21
CA VAL A 324 18.22 -10.52 9.78
C VAL A 324 19.57 -9.84 9.62
N PHE A 325 19.77 -8.72 10.29
CA PHE A 325 20.95 -7.87 10.19
C PHE A 325 21.59 -7.65 11.58
N PRO A 326 22.35 -8.62 12.12
CA PRO A 326 23.01 -8.49 13.43
C PRO A 326 23.96 -7.29 13.50
N GLN A 327 24.55 -6.88 12.39
CA GLN A 327 25.46 -5.74 12.24
C GLN A 327 24.78 -4.37 12.47
N LEU A 328 23.48 -4.34 12.74
CA LEU A 328 22.73 -3.13 13.14
C LEU A 328 22.46 -3.06 14.66
N ALA A 329 23.21 -3.82 15.46
CA ALA A 329 23.01 -3.86 16.92
C ALA A 329 23.47 -2.58 17.63
N ASP A 330 24.42 -1.86 17.08
CA ASP A 330 25.05 -0.59 17.53
C ASP A 330 24.21 0.67 17.30
#